data_439a54f3fe695542058ea4c24c8b7d75
#
_entry.id   439a54f3fe695542058ea4c24c8b7d75
#
_cell.length_a   1.000
_cell.length_b   1.000
_cell.length_c   1.000
_cell.angle_alpha   90.00
_cell.angle_beta   90.00
_cell.angle_gamma   90.00
#
_symmetry.space_group_name_H-M   'P 1'
#
loop_
_entity.id
_entity.type
_entity.pdbx_description
1 polymer ?
#
loop_
_entity_poly.entity_id
_entity_poly.type
_entity_poly.pdbx_seq_one_letter_code
_entity_poly.pdbx_strand_id
1 'polypeptide(L)'
;IFDECLKYGIKPLVTLSHYETPVGLVNKWGSWSDSRTIDCFLRYVKSVGERYKDKVEYWLTFNEINCIDFSGWVAAGIPNQNPQTIADAAKNQLIASAKSVITLHNINPNNKVGNMIGYGIKYPNTCHPNDILKTWEEANEDYFYCDVQARGYYPRYKLKEYERNGVVFSLNDKEKEILKSGTV
;
A
#
# COMPACT_ATOMS: atom_id res chain seq x y z
N ILE A 1 -0.70 16.89 -19.79
CA ILE A 1 -0.94 17.40 -18.42
C ILE A 1 0.39 17.79 -17.78
N PHE A 2 1.37 16.89 -17.61
CA PHE A 2 2.63 17.19 -16.91
C PHE A 2 3.41 18.36 -17.52
N ASP A 3 3.54 18.40 -18.85
CA ASP A 3 4.21 19.50 -19.52
C ASP A 3 3.53 20.86 -19.24
N GLU A 4 2.22 20.86 -19.11
CA GLU A 4 1.46 22.06 -18.79
C GLU A 4 1.68 22.50 -17.33
N CYS A 5 1.69 21.55 -16.39
CA CYS A 5 2.03 21.84 -14.99
C CYS A 5 3.41 22.47 -14.87
N LEU A 6 4.40 21.88 -15.54
CA LEU A 6 5.79 22.33 -15.46
C LEU A 6 6.00 23.74 -16.04
N LYS A 7 5.25 24.14 -17.06
CA LYS A 7 5.28 25.53 -17.59
C LYS A 7 4.97 26.59 -16.54
N TYR A 8 4.13 26.24 -15.55
CA TYR A 8 3.73 27.13 -14.48
C TYR A 8 4.46 26.85 -13.15
N GLY A 9 5.53 26.06 -13.18
CA GLY A 9 6.30 25.70 -11.98
C GLY A 9 5.57 24.77 -11.02
N ILE A 10 4.51 24.10 -11.47
CA ILE A 10 3.72 23.16 -10.67
C ILE A 10 4.38 21.78 -10.76
N LYS A 11 4.76 21.22 -9.62
CA LYS A 11 5.30 19.85 -9.53
C LYS A 11 4.17 18.83 -9.42
N PRO A 12 4.04 17.89 -10.38
CA PRO A 12 3.02 16.84 -10.27
C PRO A 12 3.34 15.87 -9.13
N LEU A 13 2.33 15.49 -8.35
CA LEU A 13 2.33 14.35 -7.43
C LEU A 13 1.46 13.26 -8.05
N VAL A 14 2.05 12.13 -8.40
CA VAL A 14 1.38 11.07 -9.17
C VAL A 14 1.17 9.83 -8.32
N THR A 15 -0.08 9.38 -8.23
CA THR A 15 -0.45 8.10 -7.61
C THR A 15 -0.42 6.99 -8.67
N LEU A 16 0.39 5.94 -8.44
CA LEU A 16 0.55 4.82 -9.37
C LEU A 16 -0.72 3.96 -9.48
N SER A 17 -1.40 3.72 -8.37
CA SER A 17 -2.68 3.00 -8.34
C SER A 17 -3.71 3.76 -7.51
N HIS A 18 -4.87 4.06 -8.12
CA HIS A 18 -5.97 4.81 -7.51
C HIS A 18 -7.29 4.05 -7.69
N TYR A 19 -7.35 2.79 -7.18
CA TYR A 19 -8.50 1.88 -7.15
C TYR A 19 -8.84 1.16 -8.49
N GLU A 20 -8.22 1.53 -9.60
CA GLU A 20 -8.51 1.01 -10.95
C GLU A 20 -7.82 -0.33 -11.25
N THR A 21 -8.14 -1.38 -10.52
CA THR A 21 -7.58 -2.71 -10.82
C THR A 21 -8.15 -3.26 -12.14
N PRO A 22 -7.29 -3.65 -13.10
CA PRO A 22 -7.76 -4.22 -14.36
C PRO A 22 -8.60 -5.48 -14.16
N VAL A 23 -9.81 -5.49 -14.70
CA VAL A 23 -10.77 -6.60 -14.59
C VAL A 23 -10.20 -7.94 -15.06
N GLY A 24 -9.25 -7.90 -16.02
CA GLY A 24 -8.55 -9.09 -16.47
C GLY A 24 -7.72 -9.78 -15.38
N LEU A 25 -7.15 -9.01 -14.44
CA LEU A 25 -6.43 -9.56 -13.28
C LEU A 25 -7.40 -10.16 -12.26
N VAL A 26 -8.55 -9.50 -12.06
CA VAL A 26 -9.62 -9.99 -11.18
C VAL A 26 -10.12 -11.36 -11.67
N ASN A 27 -10.50 -11.45 -12.95
CA ASN A 27 -11.06 -12.67 -13.52
C ASN A 27 -10.05 -13.83 -13.57
N LYS A 28 -8.76 -13.50 -13.77
CA LYS A 28 -7.72 -14.52 -13.94
C LYS A 28 -7.18 -15.05 -12.62
N TRP A 29 -7.01 -14.19 -11.63
CA TRP A 29 -6.27 -14.52 -10.40
C TRP A 29 -6.92 -14.01 -9.11
N GLY A 30 -8.07 -13.34 -9.17
CA GLY A 30 -8.65 -12.69 -7.99
C GLY A 30 -7.91 -11.43 -7.55
N SER A 31 -7.25 -10.75 -8.52
CA SER A 31 -6.55 -9.49 -8.29
C SER A 31 -5.40 -9.60 -7.27
N TRP A 32 -5.37 -8.70 -6.29
CA TRP A 32 -4.30 -8.61 -5.28
C TRP A 32 -4.24 -9.79 -4.31
N SER A 33 -5.26 -10.66 -4.26
CA SER A 33 -5.17 -11.90 -3.48
C SER A 33 -4.11 -12.87 -4.02
N ASP A 34 -3.64 -12.67 -5.25
CA ASP A 34 -2.60 -13.51 -5.89
C ASP A 34 -1.32 -12.70 -6.13
N SER A 35 -0.18 -13.24 -5.69
CA SER A 35 1.13 -12.59 -5.80
C SER A 35 1.59 -12.31 -7.23
N ARG A 36 1.05 -12.99 -8.24
CA ARG A 36 1.35 -12.74 -9.66
C ARG A 36 0.93 -11.34 -10.12
N THR A 37 -0.02 -10.74 -9.42
CA THR A 37 -0.45 -9.35 -9.66
C THR A 37 0.69 -8.36 -9.41
N ILE A 38 1.61 -8.66 -8.48
CA ILE A 38 2.79 -7.84 -8.18
C ILE A 38 3.63 -7.63 -9.44
N ASP A 39 3.94 -8.69 -10.18
CA ASP A 39 4.80 -8.57 -11.37
C ASP A 39 4.11 -7.80 -12.52
N CYS A 40 2.78 -7.93 -12.63
CA CYS A 40 2.01 -7.11 -13.57
C CYS A 40 2.08 -5.63 -13.22
N PHE A 41 1.89 -5.31 -11.95
CA PHE A 41 1.96 -3.95 -11.45
C PHE A 41 3.36 -3.35 -11.62
N LEU A 42 4.40 -4.10 -11.33
CA LEU A 42 5.79 -3.62 -11.49
C LEU A 42 6.18 -3.33 -12.95
N ARG A 43 5.67 -4.10 -13.91
CA ARG A 43 5.85 -3.75 -15.33
C ARG A 43 5.23 -2.42 -15.68
N TYR A 44 4.03 -2.16 -15.16
CA TYR A 44 3.37 -0.86 -15.30
C TYR A 44 4.19 0.25 -14.63
N VAL A 45 4.59 0.09 -13.37
CA VAL A 45 5.40 1.06 -12.62
C VAL A 45 6.69 1.41 -13.36
N LYS A 46 7.40 0.39 -13.85
CA LYS A 46 8.62 0.60 -14.63
C LYS A 46 8.35 1.42 -15.89
N SER A 47 7.33 1.06 -16.67
CA SER A 47 6.99 1.76 -17.91
C SER A 47 6.61 3.22 -17.68
N VAL A 48 5.81 3.49 -16.62
CA VAL A 48 5.39 4.85 -16.25
C VAL A 48 6.59 5.64 -15.69
N GLY A 49 7.37 5.05 -14.81
CA GLY A 49 8.55 5.67 -14.24
C GLY A 49 9.58 6.08 -15.30
N GLU A 50 9.92 5.18 -16.22
CA GLU A 50 10.84 5.47 -17.33
C GLU A 50 10.30 6.57 -18.27
N ARG A 51 9.00 6.53 -18.59
CA ARG A 51 8.37 7.51 -19.49
C ARG A 51 8.35 8.92 -18.92
N TYR A 52 8.18 9.06 -17.60
CA TYR A 52 7.98 10.37 -16.97
C TYR A 52 9.11 10.77 -16.01
N LYS A 53 10.26 10.08 -16.04
CA LYS A 53 11.42 10.30 -15.17
C LYS A 53 11.93 11.75 -15.13
N ASP A 54 11.75 12.50 -16.22
CA ASP A 54 12.19 13.89 -16.34
C ASP A 54 11.07 14.91 -16.07
N LYS A 55 9.86 14.44 -15.73
CA LYS A 55 8.66 15.26 -15.54
C LYS A 55 8.01 15.12 -14.18
N VAL A 56 8.18 13.96 -13.53
CA VAL A 56 7.56 13.63 -12.25
C VAL A 56 8.65 13.24 -11.26
N GLU A 57 8.71 13.97 -10.16
CA GLU A 57 9.62 13.73 -9.04
C GLU A 57 8.88 13.07 -7.85
N TYR A 58 7.58 13.36 -7.68
CA TYR A 58 6.77 12.95 -6.54
C TYR A 58 5.79 11.84 -6.90
N TRP A 59 5.85 10.73 -6.18
CA TRP A 59 5.08 9.52 -6.45
C TRP A 59 4.41 9.01 -5.18
N LEU A 60 3.18 8.52 -5.30
CA LEU A 60 2.52 7.68 -4.31
C LEU A 60 2.28 6.29 -4.91
N THR A 61 2.52 5.25 -4.14
CA THR A 61 2.39 3.88 -4.65
C THR A 61 0.93 3.45 -4.81
N PHE A 62 0.14 3.63 -3.76
CA PHE A 62 -1.29 3.34 -3.73
C PHE A 62 -2.05 4.49 -3.08
N ASN A 63 -3.26 4.76 -3.60
CA ASN A 63 -4.20 5.63 -2.91
C ASN A 63 -4.86 4.87 -1.77
N GLU A 64 -4.87 5.45 -0.57
CA GLU A 64 -5.58 4.95 0.61
C GLU A 64 -5.49 3.41 0.77
N ILE A 65 -4.26 2.90 0.81
CA ILE A 65 -3.97 1.45 0.80
C ILE A 65 -4.74 0.67 1.89
N ASN A 66 -5.08 1.32 3.01
CA ASN A 66 -5.83 0.73 4.11
C ASN A 66 -7.34 0.53 3.78
N CYS A 67 -7.86 1.16 2.73
CA CYS A 67 -9.25 0.95 2.31
C CYS A 67 -9.56 -0.49 1.88
N ILE A 68 -8.53 -1.31 1.65
CA ILE A 68 -8.67 -2.73 1.37
C ILE A 68 -9.40 -3.48 2.50
N ASP A 69 -9.26 -3.06 3.76
CA ASP A 69 -9.81 -3.74 4.93
C ASP A 69 -11.34 -3.66 4.99
N PHE A 70 -11.94 -2.58 4.47
CA PHE A 70 -13.39 -2.37 4.50
C PHE A 70 -14.04 -2.26 3.12
N SER A 71 -13.27 -2.08 2.07
CA SER A 71 -13.76 -1.92 0.69
C SER A 71 -12.87 -2.64 -0.32
N GLY A 72 -12.54 -3.90 -0.06
CA GLY A 72 -11.57 -4.67 -0.85
C GLY A 72 -11.89 -4.76 -2.33
N TRP A 73 -13.18 -4.78 -2.73
CA TRP A 73 -13.55 -4.75 -4.14
C TRP A 73 -13.16 -3.44 -4.81
N VAL A 74 -13.54 -2.30 -4.23
CA VAL A 74 -13.23 -0.98 -4.78
C VAL A 74 -11.73 -0.69 -4.72
N ALA A 75 -11.13 -0.91 -3.56
CA ALA A 75 -9.73 -0.56 -3.30
C ALA A 75 -8.72 -1.47 -4.01
N ALA A 76 -9.07 -2.74 -4.24
CA ALA A 76 -8.11 -3.74 -4.71
C ALA A 76 -8.69 -4.80 -5.68
N GLY A 77 -9.94 -4.65 -6.11
CA GLY A 77 -10.59 -5.60 -7.02
C GLY A 77 -10.73 -7.02 -6.43
N ILE A 78 -10.91 -7.14 -5.12
CA ILE A 78 -11.00 -8.44 -4.42
C ILE A 78 -12.45 -8.90 -4.37
N PRO A 79 -12.79 -9.99 -5.06
CA PRO A 79 -14.19 -10.47 -5.11
C PRO A 79 -14.63 -11.16 -3.81
N ASN A 80 -13.72 -11.76 -3.08
CA ASN A 80 -13.99 -12.46 -1.82
C ASN A 80 -13.22 -11.82 -0.66
N GLN A 81 -13.94 -11.18 0.25
CA GLN A 81 -13.39 -10.35 1.32
C GLN A 81 -13.37 -11.07 2.68
N ASN A 82 -12.98 -12.36 2.72
CA ASN A 82 -12.70 -13.00 4.00
C ASN A 82 -11.35 -12.52 4.60
N PRO A 83 -11.14 -12.69 5.91
CA PRO A 83 -9.92 -12.18 6.58
C PRO A 83 -8.61 -12.68 5.98
N GLN A 84 -8.53 -13.94 5.53
CA GLN A 84 -7.33 -14.48 4.89
C GLN A 84 -7.06 -13.80 3.55
N THR A 85 -8.08 -13.67 2.70
CA THR A 85 -7.94 -13.04 1.37
C THR A 85 -7.51 -11.57 1.49
N ILE A 86 -8.06 -10.84 2.45
CA ILE A 86 -7.66 -9.45 2.73
C ILE A 86 -6.21 -9.38 3.20
N ALA A 87 -5.79 -10.26 4.13
CA ALA A 87 -4.41 -10.30 4.61
C ALA A 87 -3.41 -10.62 3.49
N ASP A 88 -3.74 -11.57 2.60
CA ASP A 88 -2.91 -11.93 1.45
C ASP A 88 -2.80 -10.76 0.47
N ALA A 89 -3.90 -10.09 0.19
CA ALA A 89 -3.92 -8.95 -0.72
C ALA A 89 -3.19 -7.74 -0.13
N ALA A 90 -3.36 -7.44 1.15
CA ALA A 90 -2.60 -6.40 1.85
C ALA A 90 -1.09 -6.69 1.81
N LYS A 91 -0.69 -7.95 2.06
CA LYS A 91 0.71 -8.39 1.91
C LYS A 91 1.23 -8.12 0.49
N ASN A 92 0.49 -8.51 -0.53
CA ASN A 92 0.89 -8.35 -1.92
C ASN A 92 0.99 -6.87 -2.32
N GLN A 93 0.06 -6.02 -1.89
CA GLN A 93 0.14 -4.57 -2.14
C GLN A 93 1.32 -3.93 -1.41
N LEU A 94 1.60 -4.30 -0.16
CA LEU A 94 2.75 -3.77 0.59
C LEU A 94 4.09 -4.18 -0.04
N ILE A 95 4.21 -5.44 -0.51
CA ILE A 95 5.39 -5.89 -1.26
C ILE A 95 5.50 -5.16 -2.60
N ALA A 96 4.39 -4.97 -3.32
CA ALA A 96 4.37 -4.22 -4.57
C ALA A 96 4.76 -2.74 -4.35
N SER A 97 4.30 -2.13 -3.26
CA SER A 97 4.69 -0.77 -2.85
C SER A 97 6.20 -0.69 -2.65
N ALA A 98 6.78 -1.56 -1.83
CA ALA A 98 8.22 -1.59 -1.57
C ALA A 98 9.05 -1.80 -2.85
N LYS A 99 8.66 -2.73 -3.70
CA LYS A 99 9.31 -2.95 -5.00
C LYS A 99 9.17 -1.74 -5.94
N SER A 100 8.05 -1.01 -5.86
CA SER A 100 7.84 0.22 -6.66
C SER A 100 8.79 1.33 -6.21
N VAL A 101 8.99 1.51 -4.90
CA VAL A 101 9.99 2.44 -4.35
C VAL A 101 11.37 2.12 -4.90
N ILE A 102 11.80 0.86 -4.79
CA ILE A 102 13.10 0.40 -5.31
C ILE A 102 13.20 0.66 -6.83
N THR A 103 12.15 0.33 -7.58
CA THR A 103 12.13 0.51 -9.04
C THR A 103 12.25 1.98 -9.43
N LEU A 104 11.48 2.86 -8.78
CA LEU A 104 11.50 4.29 -9.06
C LEU A 104 12.83 4.95 -8.69
N HIS A 105 13.46 4.55 -7.58
CA HIS A 105 14.79 5.04 -7.21
C HIS A 105 15.89 4.53 -8.16
N ASN A 106 15.77 3.31 -8.68
CA ASN A 106 16.69 2.80 -9.70
C ASN A 106 16.56 3.54 -11.04
N ILE A 107 15.37 4.05 -11.37
CA ILE A 107 15.14 4.87 -12.58
C ILE A 107 15.68 6.30 -12.37
N ASN A 108 15.37 6.90 -11.24
CA ASN A 108 15.85 8.24 -10.87
C ASN A 108 16.01 8.31 -9.33
N PRO A 109 17.25 8.37 -8.82
CA PRO A 109 17.51 8.43 -7.38
C PRO A 109 16.91 9.65 -6.66
N ASN A 110 16.55 10.70 -7.41
CA ASN A 110 15.93 11.90 -6.86
C ASN A 110 14.41 11.78 -6.67
N ASN A 111 13.79 10.69 -7.15
CA ASN A 111 12.37 10.45 -6.93
C ASN A 111 12.04 10.48 -5.42
N LYS A 112 10.92 11.11 -5.09
CA LYS A 112 10.32 11.13 -3.76
C LYS A 112 9.09 10.22 -3.80
N VAL A 113 9.19 9.10 -3.14
CA VAL A 113 8.11 8.11 -3.14
C VAL A 113 7.49 8.05 -1.75
N GLY A 114 6.19 8.24 -1.68
CA GLY A 114 5.45 8.27 -0.44
C GLY A 114 4.33 7.26 -0.37
N ASN A 115 3.66 7.23 0.76
CA ASN A 115 2.42 6.48 0.98
C ASN A 115 1.23 7.41 1.16
N MET A 116 0.02 6.84 1.08
CA MET A 116 -1.22 7.51 1.39
C MET A 116 -2.17 6.54 2.07
N ILE A 117 -2.82 6.99 3.14
CA ILE A 117 -3.90 6.29 3.82
C ILE A 117 -5.13 7.18 3.93
N GLY A 118 -6.32 6.58 3.89
CA GLY A 118 -7.55 7.22 4.36
C GLY A 118 -7.54 7.22 5.90
N TYR A 119 -7.53 8.38 6.51
CA TYR A 119 -7.44 8.48 7.96
C TYR A 119 -8.45 9.48 8.53
N GLY A 120 -9.29 8.99 9.45
CA GLY A 120 -10.14 9.82 10.28
C GLY A 120 -9.59 9.89 11.71
N ILE A 121 -9.35 11.10 12.20
CA ILE A 121 -8.90 11.28 13.58
C ILE A 121 -9.98 10.76 14.53
N LYS A 122 -9.61 9.83 15.42
CA LYS A 122 -10.49 9.25 16.44
C LYS A 122 -10.14 9.85 17.80
N TYR A 123 -11.15 10.18 18.56
CA TYR A 123 -10.98 10.67 19.92
C TYR A 123 -11.71 9.74 20.90
N PRO A 124 -11.17 9.51 22.11
CA PRO A 124 -11.88 8.75 23.12
C PRO A 124 -13.15 9.48 23.55
N ASN A 125 -14.22 8.71 23.77
CA ASN A 125 -15.50 9.27 24.22
C ASN A 125 -15.41 9.94 25.59
N THR A 126 -14.57 9.37 26.48
CA THR A 126 -14.26 9.91 27.80
C THR A 126 -12.76 9.76 28.12
N CYS A 127 -12.30 10.30 29.24
CA CYS A 127 -10.94 10.07 29.76
C CYS A 127 -10.79 8.69 30.47
N HIS A 128 -11.79 7.85 30.41
CA HIS A 128 -11.70 6.49 31.02
C HIS A 128 -10.64 5.67 30.28
N PRO A 129 -9.77 4.91 30.99
CA PRO A 129 -8.67 4.16 30.36
C PRO A 129 -9.11 3.22 29.23
N ASN A 130 -10.30 2.60 29.34
CA ASN A 130 -10.81 1.72 28.30
C ASN A 130 -11.17 2.46 27.01
N ASP A 131 -11.71 3.68 27.11
CA ASP A 131 -12.04 4.50 25.93
C ASP A 131 -10.76 4.94 25.22
N ILE A 132 -9.74 5.34 25.99
CA ILE A 132 -8.44 5.73 25.48
C ILE A 132 -7.77 4.53 24.79
N LEU A 133 -7.75 3.36 25.43
CA LEU A 133 -7.16 2.15 24.88
C LEU A 133 -7.86 1.74 23.58
N LYS A 134 -9.18 1.72 23.56
CA LYS A 134 -9.98 1.37 22.39
C LYS A 134 -9.69 2.30 21.22
N THR A 135 -9.65 3.60 21.45
CA THR A 135 -9.33 4.61 20.42
C THR A 135 -7.95 4.37 19.84
N TRP A 136 -6.98 4.03 20.68
CA TRP A 136 -5.62 3.75 20.23
C TRP A 136 -5.52 2.44 19.44
N GLU A 137 -6.23 1.38 19.85
CA GLU A 137 -6.31 0.12 19.12
C GLU A 137 -6.93 0.32 17.73
N GLU A 138 -8.03 1.07 17.64
CA GLU A 138 -8.68 1.40 16.37
C GLU A 138 -7.78 2.27 15.44
N ALA A 139 -6.99 3.18 16.00
CA ALA A 139 -6.05 3.96 15.22
C ALA A 139 -4.90 3.09 14.64
N ASN A 140 -4.48 2.04 15.36
CA ASN A 140 -3.45 1.13 14.89
C ASN A 140 -3.88 0.33 13.64
N GLU A 141 -5.18 0.11 13.42
CA GLU A 141 -5.69 -0.55 12.21
C GLU A 141 -5.33 0.27 10.97
N ASP A 142 -5.50 1.60 11.01
CA ASP A 142 -5.12 2.48 9.92
C ASP A 142 -3.59 2.64 9.82
N TYR A 143 -2.91 2.84 10.95
CA TYR A 143 -1.45 3.04 10.99
C TYR A 143 -0.65 1.82 10.59
N PHE A 144 -1.22 0.63 10.65
CA PHE A 144 -0.54 -0.61 10.23
C PHE A 144 0.13 -0.48 8.86
N TYR A 145 -0.58 0.05 7.87
CA TYR A 145 -0.06 0.21 6.52
C TYR A 145 1.10 1.20 6.45
N CYS A 146 0.98 2.34 7.15
CA CYS A 146 2.08 3.31 7.28
C CYS A 146 3.28 2.69 7.99
N ASP A 147 3.05 1.94 9.07
CA ASP A 147 4.13 1.29 9.81
C ASP A 147 4.94 0.36 8.91
N VAL A 148 4.26 -0.47 8.08
CA VAL A 148 4.97 -1.38 7.17
C VAL A 148 5.70 -0.61 6.08
N GLN A 149 5.06 0.39 5.46
CA GLN A 149 5.66 1.15 4.36
C GLN A 149 6.82 2.03 4.84
N ALA A 150 6.74 2.63 6.03
CA ALA A 150 7.78 3.52 6.55
C ALA A 150 8.89 2.80 7.31
N ARG A 151 8.61 1.65 7.94
CA ARG A 151 9.56 0.94 8.80
C ARG A 151 10.10 -0.36 8.19
N GLY A 152 9.45 -0.88 7.14
CA GLY A 152 9.88 -2.07 6.42
C GLY A 152 9.65 -3.40 7.15
N TYR A 153 8.74 -3.42 8.13
CA TYR A 153 8.37 -4.65 8.84
C TYR A 153 6.92 -4.61 9.36
N TYR A 154 6.35 -5.78 9.55
CA TYR A 154 5.01 -5.93 10.14
C TYR A 154 5.07 -5.71 11.65
N PRO A 155 4.26 -4.79 12.20
CA PRO A 155 4.22 -4.53 13.63
C PRO A 155 3.61 -5.71 14.39
N ARG A 156 4.09 -5.91 15.63
CA ARG A 156 3.67 -7.06 16.46
C ARG A 156 2.17 -7.08 16.74
N TYR A 157 1.55 -5.91 16.87
CA TYR A 157 0.11 -5.83 17.13
C TYR A 157 -0.70 -6.45 15.98
N LYS A 158 -0.31 -6.21 14.70
CA LYS A 158 -0.99 -6.78 13.53
C LYS A 158 -0.77 -8.28 13.40
N LEU A 159 0.43 -8.78 13.69
CA LEU A 159 0.69 -10.22 13.71
C LEU A 159 -0.15 -10.94 14.77
N LYS A 160 -0.34 -10.33 15.95
CA LYS A 160 -1.21 -10.84 17.00
C LYS A 160 -2.69 -10.79 16.64
N GLU A 161 -3.12 -9.79 15.92
CA GLU A 161 -4.47 -9.70 15.37
C GLU A 161 -4.73 -10.82 14.35
N TYR A 162 -3.80 -11.06 13.43
CA TYR A 162 -3.89 -12.19 12.49
C TYR A 162 -3.99 -13.54 13.20
N GLU A 163 -3.14 -13.78 14.21
CA GLU A 163 -3.18 -14.98 15.02
C GLU A 163 -4.56 -15.17 15.69
N ARG A 164 -5.12 -14.13 16.31
CA ARG A 164 -6.46 -14.16 16.95
C ARG A 164 -7.58 -14.42 15.95
N ASN A 165 -7.47 -13.93 14.74
CA ASN A 165 -8.47 -14.08 13.68
C ASN A 165 -8.28 -15.35 12.83
N GLY A 166 -7.34 -16.23 13.20
CA GLY A 166 -7.05 -17.47 12.48
C GLY A 166 -6.45 -17.27 11.09
N VAL A 167 -5.87 -16.08 10.81
CA VAL A 167 -5.18 -15.78 9.56
C VAL A 167 -3.81 -16.45 9.57
N VAL A 168 -3.53 -17.26 8.55
CA VAL A 168 -2.22 -17.86 8.33
C VAL A 168 -1.34 -16.85 7.59
N PHE A 169 -0.35 -16.30 8.28
CA PHE A 169 0.52 -15.26 7.74
C PHE A 169 2.00 -15.56 7.97
N SER A 170 2.79 -15.40 6.91
CA SER A 170 4.25 -15.46 7.02
C SER A 170 4.91 -14.61 5.94
N LEU A 171 6.11 -14.16 6.24
CA LEU A 171 7.03 -13.54 5.28
C LEU A 171 8.29 -14.38 5.21
N ASN A 172 8.69 -14.74 4.00
CA ASN A 172 10.01 -15.32 3.77
C ASN A 172 11.11 -14.24 3.86
N ASP A 173 12.38 -14.64 3.90
CA ASP A 173 13.48 -13.69 4.12
C ASP A 173 13.65 -12.70 2.96
N LYS A 174 13.34 -13.11 1.73
CA LYS A 174 13.35 -12.22 0.56
C LYS A 174 12.25 -11.14 0.66
N GLU A 175 11.05 -11.51 1.09
CA GLU A 175 9.94 -10.56 1.31
C GLU A 175 10.28 -9.55 2.41
N LYS A 176 10.88 -10.02 3.52
CA LYS A 176 11.36 -9.13 4.61
C LYS A 176 12.41 -8.14 4.11
N GLU A 177 13.38 -8.60 3.31
CA GLU A 177 14.40 -7.74 2.74
C GLU A 177 13.82 -6.71 1.77
N ILE A 178 12.86 -7.11 0.93
CA ILE A 178 12.16 -6.19 0.02
C ILE A 178 11.44 -5.08 0.81
N LEU A 179 10.68 -5.45 1.83
CA LEU A 179 9.97 -4.46 2.66
C LEU A 179 10.94 -3.49 3.31
N LYS A 180 12.05 -3.99 3.85
CA LYS A 180 13.08 -3.19 4.51
C LYS A 180 13.80 -2.24 3.55
N SER A 181 14.10 -2.70 2.32
CA SER A 181 14.84 -1.92 1.33
C SER A 181 13.96 -0.94 0.55
N GLY A 182 12.64 -1.16 0.54
CA GLY A 182 11.66 -0.35 -0.20
C GLY A 182 10.77 0.50 0.70
N THR A 183 11.31 1.05 1.79
CA THR A 183 10.61 2.00 2.64
C THR A 183 10.42 3.35 1.95
N VAL A 184 9.28 4.01 2.25
CA VAL A 184 8.94 5.35 1.74
C VAL A 184 9.58 6.45 2.58
#